data_a6b4df810441a55e498b2a0a11b21707
#
_entry.id   a6b4df810441a55e498b2a0a11b21707
#
_cell.length_a   1.000
_cell.length_b   1.000
_cell.length_c   1.000
_cell.angle_alpha   90.00
_cell.angle_beta   90.00
_cell.angle_gamma   90.00
#
_symmetry.space_group_name_H-M   'P 1'
#
loop_
_entity.id
_entity.type
_entity.pdbx_description
1 polymer ?
#
loop_
_entity_poly.entity_id
_entity_poly.type
_entity_poly.pdbx_seq_one_letter_code
_entity_poly.pdbx_strand_id
1 'polypeptide(L)'
;MQRIGETYRTIRNNLFRYVLSNLYDFDPQADALSFGDLEDIDQYMLRLTAALVADVRRWYDEFAFHRIYHRVNYYCVTELSAFYFDVLKDRLYLSAPKSKARRSAQTAVWRIGEALTRLLAPITTFTSEEVWGYLPKIEDRPESVHLALFPSADDLLGAGIAADDPAQHKDWTALLGIRDQVMKALDTARNSKLIGKPLEAQLAIAASDPAYSLLARYKDQLRYLFIVSAVTLTQASGNGTGGVHVEVTKADGAKCERCWNYSTHVGEDKTYPTVCERCSAVLKELAASR
;
A
#
# COMPACT_ATOMS: atom_id res chain seq x y z
N MET A 1 -8.18 -11.77 -27.96
CA MET A 1 -7.23 -12.69 -27.27
C MET A 1 -6.05 -11.94 -26.65
N GLN A 2 -5.35 -11.05 -27.35
CA GLN A 2 -4.16 -10.33 -26.84
C GLN A 2 -4.41 -9.58 -25.52
N ARG A 3 -5.50 -8.80 -25.40
CA ARG A 3 -5.86 -8.06 -24.18
C ARG A 3 -6.10 -8.95 -22.95
N ILE A 4 -6.71 -10.10 -23.12
CA ILE A 4 -6.95 -11.06 -22.02
C ILE A 4 -5.62 -11.61 -21.50
N GLY A 5 -4.70 -11.96 -22.42
CA GLY A 5 -3.36 -12.40 -22.03
C GLY A 5 -2.54 -11.33 -21.31
N GLU A 6 -2.71 -10.04 -21.64
CA GLU A 6 -2.05 -8.94 -20.96
C GLU A 6 -2.60 -8.76 -19.53
N THR A 7 -3.92 -8.80 -19.37
CA THR A 7 -4.55 -8.74 -18.03
C THR A 7 -4.12 -9.91 -17.15
N TYR A 8 -4.09 -11.12 -17.69
CA TYR A 8 -3.59 -12.29 -16.96
C TYR A 8 -2.14 -12.10 -16.51
N ARG A 9 -1.25 -11.62 -17.38
CA ARG A 9 0.15 -11.33 -17.02
C ARG A 9 0.24 -10.27 -15.92
N THR A 10 -0.61 -9.24 -15.97
CA THR A 10 -0.68 -8.20 -14.95
C THR A 10 -1.09 -8.78 -13.60
N ILE A 11 -2.14 -9.59 -13.54
CA ILE A 11 -2.57 -10.25 -12.31
C ILE A 11 -1.46 -11.16 -11.78
N ARG A 12 -0.89 -12.02 -12.62
CA ARG A 12 0.17 -12.94 -12.21
C ARG A 12 1.41 -12.23 -11.70
N ASN A 13 1.89 -11.20 -12.40
CA ASN A 13 3.17 -10.56 -12.10
C ASN A 13 3.03 -9.43 -11.07
N ASN A 14 2.01 -8.59 -11.19
CA ASN A 14 1.88 -7.41 -10.34
C ASN A 14 1.15 -7.71 -9.03
N LEU A 15 0.27 -8.72 -9.01
CA LEU A 15 -0.40 -9.15 -7.79
C LEU A 15 0.34 -10.33 -7.15
N PHE A 16 0.22 -11.52 -7.71
CA PHE A 16 0.66 -12.75 -7.04
C PHE A 16 2.16 -12.80 -6.77
N ARG A 17 2.97 -12.43 -7.76
CA ARG A 17 4.42 -12.39 -7.56
C ARG A 17 4.82 -11.37 -6.48
N TYR A 18 4.18 -10.20 -6.45
CA TYR A 18 4.44 -9.19 -5.42
C TYR A 18 4.05 -9.69 -4.03
N VAL A 19 2.86 -10.28 -3.90
CA VAL A 19 2.36 -10.86 -2.64
C VAL A 19 3.35 -11.90 -2.12
N LEU A 20 3.64 -12.92 -2.91
CA LEU A 20 4.50 -14.03 -2.48
C LEU A 20 5.92 -13.58 -2.14
N SER A 21 6.50 -12.66 -2.92
CA SER A 21 7.86 -12.16 -2.66
C SER A 21 7.98 -11.33 -1.40
N ASN A 22 6.89 -10.76 -0.88
CA ASN A 22 6.88 -9.95 0.33
C ASN A 22 6.42 -10.69 1.60
N LEU A 23 6.05 -11.96 1.45
CA LEU A 23 5.59 -12.82 2.55
C LEU A 23 6.58 -13.93 2.94
N TYR A 24 7.80 -13.89 2.41
CA TYR A 24 8.81 -14.96 2.61
C TYR A 24 9.22 -15.20 4.07
N ASP A 25 9.11 -14.17 4.93
CA ASP A 25 9.45 -14.17 6.34
C ASP A 25 8.23 -13.89 7.24
N PHE A 26 7.03 -14.16 6.74
CA PHE A 26 5.78 -13.90 7.42
C PHE A 26 5.09 -15.20 7.81
N ASP A 27 4.88 -15.38 9.12
CA ASP A 27 4.07 -16.47 9.67
C ASP A 27 2.72 -15.89 10.14
N PRO A 28 1.59 -16.24 9.49
CA PRO A 28 0.29 -15.71 9.87
C PRO A 28 -0.10 -15.99 11.33
N GLN A 29 0.35 -17.11 11.90
CA GLN A 29 0.03 -17.47 13.29
C GLN A 29 0.80 -16.64 14.32
N ALA A 30 2.06 -16.30 13.99
CA ALA A 30 2.94 -15.57 14.91
C ALA A 30 2.97 -14.05 14.66
N ASP A 31 2.81 -13.63 13.41
CA ASP A 31 3.12 -12.28 12.97
C ASP A 31 1.87 -11.46 12.56
N ALA A 32 0.70 -12.11 12.33
CA ALA A 32 -0.48 -11.38 11.90
C ALA A 32 -1.04 -10.49 13.02
N LEU A 33 -1.33 -9.25 12.65
CA LEU A 33 -1.93 -8.28 13.55
C LEU A 33 -3.45 -8.34 13.50
N SER A 34 -4.10 -7.97 14.62
CA SER A 34 -5.54 -7.72 14.63
C SER A 34 -5.88 -6.54 13.73
N PHE A 35 -7.12 -6.47 13.23
CA PHE A 35 -7.53 -5.36 12.34
C PHE A 35 -7.31 -3.99 12.99
N GLY A 36 -7.64 -3.82 14.26
CA GLY A 36 -7.48 -2.56 14.97
C GLY A 36 -6.03 -2.14 15.21
N ASP A 37 -5.07 -3.08 15.12
CA ASP A 37 -3.64 -2.82 15.26
C ASP A 37 -2.95 -2.47 13.95
N LEU A 38 -3.64 -2.66 12.80
CA LEU A 38 -3.10 -2.31 11.49
C LEU A 38 -2.97 -0.80 11.32
N GLU A 39 -2.02 -0.40 10.48
CA GLU A 39 -1.96 0.98 9.98
C GLU A 39 -3.24 1.33 9.21
N ASP A 40 -3.66 2.60 9.28
CA ASP A 40 -4.94 3.04 8.72
C ASP A 40 -5.07 2.77 7.20
N ILE A 41 -3.99 2.92 6.45
CA ILE A 41 -3.96 2.58 5.02
C ILE A 41 -4.23 1.09 4.78
N ASP A 42 -3.73 0.21 5.66
CA ASP A 42 -3.90 -1.23 5.55
C ASP A 42 -5.35 -1.62 5.87
N GLN A 43 -5.93 -1.00 6.91
CA GLN A 43 -7.35 -1.13 7.24
C GLN A 43 -8.25 -0.69 6.08
N TYR A 44 -7.96 0.47 5.49
CA TYR A 44 -8.67 0.98 4.31
C TYR A 44 -8.63 0.00 3.14
N MET A 45 -7.45 -0.53 2.82
CA MET A 45 -7.31 -1.47 1.71
C MET A 45 -8.00 -2.80 1.95
N LEU A 46 -8.04 -3.28 3.20
CA LEU A 46 -8.80 -4.48 3.55
C LEU A 46 -10.32 -4.27 3.41
N ARG A 47 -10.85 -3.12 3.82
CA ARG A 47 -12.26 -2.76 3.59
C ARG A 47 -12.58 -2.65 2.09
N LEU A 48 -11.72 -2.03 1.31
CA LEU A 48 -11.88 -1.92 -0.13
C LEU A 48 -11.88 -3.33 -0.79
N THR A 49 -11.03 -4.23 -0.29
CA THR A 49 -11.01 -5.63 -0.73
C THR A 49 -12.28 -6.38 -0.33
N ALA A 50 -12.81 -6.15 0.87
CA ALA A 50 -14.05 -6.76 1.33
C ALA A 50 -15.25 -6.33 0.46
N ALA A 51 -15.30 -5.06 0.07
CA ALA A 51 -16.31 -4.56 -0.87
C ALA A 51 -16.18 -5.22 -2.25
N LEU A 52 -14.93 -5.36 -2.77
CA LEU A 52 -14.68 -6.10 -4.01
C LEU A 52 -15.16 -7.56 -3.92
N VAL A 53 -14.85 -8.24 -2.82
CA VAL A 53 -15.28 -9.63 -2.59
C VAL A 53 -16.80 -9.74 -2.64
N ALA A 54 -17.53 -8.86 -1.96
CA ALA A 54 -18.99 -8.85 -1.96
C ALA A 54 -19.56 -8.67 -3.36
N ASP A 55 -19.03 -7.72 -4.12
CA ASP A 55 -19.45 -7.47 -5.50
C ASP A 55 -19.17 -8.67 -6.42
N VAL A 56 -17.96 -9.23 -6.36
CA VAL A 56 -17.56 -10.34 -7.22
C VAL A 56 -18.37 -11.60 -6.91
N ARG A 57 -18.63 -11.91 -5.64
CA ARG A 57 -19.50 -13.04 -5.26
C ARG A 57 -20.89 -12.89 -5.85
N ARG A 58 -21.53 -11.72 -5.71
CA ARG A 58 -22.83 -11.44 -6.34
C ARG A 58 -22.77 -11.62 -7.85
N TRP A 59 -21.72 -11.17 -8.53
CA TRP A 59 -21.60 -11.32 -9.99
C TRP A 59 -21.31 -12.76 -10.44
N TYR A 60 -20.74 -13.61 -9.59
CA TYR A 60 -20.70 -15.05 -9.86
C TYR A 60 -22.11 -15.66 -9.83
N ASP A 61 -22.94 -15.30 -8.85
CA ASP A 61 -24.32 -15.76 -8.76
C ASP A 61 -25.19 -15.27 -9.96
N GLU A 62 -24.89 -14.07 -10.46
CA GLU A 62 -25.53 -13.47 -11.64
C GLU A 62 -24.90 -13.93 -12.98
N PHE A 63 -23.86 -14.75 -12.99
CA PHE A 63 -23.08 -15.11 -14.17
C PHE A 63 -22.53 -13.89 -14.95
N ALA A 64 -22.30 -12.78 -14.28
CA ALA A 64 -21.83 -11.51 -14.86
C ALA A 64 -20.30 -11.44 -14.95
N PHE A 65 -19.64 -12.43 -15.56
CA PHE A 65 -18.16 -12.57 -15.62
C PHE A 65 -17.44 -11.35 -16.21
N HIS A 66 -18.06 -10.61 -17.11
CA HIS A 66 -17.49 -9.39 -17.69
C HIS A 66 -17.29 -8.29 -16.62
N ARG A 67 -18.20 -8.18 -15.65
CA ARG A 67 -18.08 -7.24 -14.52
C ARG A 67 -16.92 -7.65 -13.62
N ILE A 68 -16.80 -8.95 -13.30
CA ILE A 68 -15.71 -9.51 -12.52
C ILE A 68 -14.36 -9.12 -13.16
N TYR A 69 -14.21 -9.43 -14.46
CA TYR A 69 -13.00 -9.11 -15.20
C TYR A 69 -12.60 -7.64 -15.11
N HIS A 70 -13.52 -6.73 -15.40
CA HIS A 70 -13.23 -5.30 -15.40
C HIS A 70 -12.90 -4.77 -14.00
N ARG A 71 -13.67 -5.16 -13.00
CA ARG A 71 -13.48 -4.66 -11.62
C ARG A 71 -12.20 -5.20 -10.98
N VAL A 72 -11.92 -6.49 -11.15
CA VAL A 72 -10.69 -7.11 -10.64
C VAL A 72 -9.46 -6.53 -11.34
N ASN A 73 -9.51 -6.35 -12.66
CA ASN A 73 -8.40 -5.73 -13.39
C ASN A 73 -8.14 -4.29 -12.90
N TYR A 74 -9.18 -3.48 -12.73
CA TYR A 74 -9.07 -2.13 -12.19
C TYR A 74 -8.46 -2.15 -10.78
N TYR A 75 -8.93 -3.02 -9.89
CA TYR A 75 -8.41 -3.18 -8.54
C TYR A 75 -6.92 -3.54 -8.55
N CYS A 76 -6.52 -4.52 -9.32
CA CYS A 76 -5.13 -4.98 -9.37
C CYS A 76 -4.18 -3.93 -9.96
N VAL A 77 -4.62 -3.19 -11.00
CA VAL A 77 -3.76 -2.22 -11.69
C VAL A 77 -3.71 -0.89 -10.93
N THR A 78 -4.87 -0.35 -10.58
CA THR A 78 -5.00 1.01 -10.07
C THR A 78 -4.91 1.06 -8.55
N GLU A 79 -5.72 0.27 -7.87
CA GLU A 79 -5.83 0.35 -6.40
C GLU A 79 -4.67 -0.38 -5.72
N LEU A 80 -4.27 -1.56 -6.21
CA LEU A 80 -3.12 -2.28 -5.65
C LEU A 80 -1.79 -1.80 -6.22
N SER A 81 -1.53 -2.02 -7.52
CA SER A 81 -0.18 -1.80 -8.07
C SER A 81 0.23 -0.34 -8.12
N ALA A 82 -0.63 0.56 -8.66
CA ALA A 82 -0.27 1.96 -8.85
C ALA A 82 -0.37 2.79 -7.57
N PHE A 83 -1.07 2.31 -6.55
CA PHE A 83 -1.22 3.01 -5.28
C PHE A 83 -0.65 2.21 -4.11
N TYR A 84 -1.36 1.20 -3.63
CA TYR A 84 -1.07 0.56 -2.36
C TYR A 84 0.32 -0.08 -2.31
N PHE A 85 0.66 -0.92 -3.27
CA PHE A 85 1.95 -1.59 -3.32
C PHE A 85 3.12 -0.63 -3.52
N ASP A 86 2.89 0.49 -4.21
CA ASP A 86 3.92 1.51 -4.38
C ASP A 86 4.22 2.23 -3.07
N VAL A 87 3.18 2.58 -2.30
CA VAL A 87 3.32 3.16 -0.95
C VAL A 87 3.96 2.17 0.03
N LEU A 88 3.65 0.87 -0.08
CA LEU A 88 4.19 -0.15 0.83
C LEU A 88 5.68 -0.43 0.67
N LYS A 89 6.31 -0.09 -0.44
CA LYS A 89 7.73 -0.42 -0.71
C LYS A 89 8.65 0.02 0.42
N ASP A 90 8.44 1.21 0.96
CA ASP A 90 9.26 1.70 2.07
C ASP A 90 9.12 0.80 3.30
N ARG A 91 7.90 0.47 3.73
CA ARG A 91 7.66 -0.37 4.91
C ARG A 91 8.14 -1.81 4.71
N LEU A 92 7.90 -2.41 3.56
CA LEU A 92 8.24 -3.81 3.30
C LEU A 92 9.75 -4.03 3.10
N TYR A 93 10.46 -3.07 2.49
CA TYR A 93 11.88 -3.27 2.14
C TYR A 93 12.85 -2.60 3.11
N LEU A 94 12.42 -1.58 3.84
CA LEU A 94 13.32 -0.75 4.61
C LEU A 94 13.11 -0.83 6.13
N SER A 95 11.90 -1.17 6.59
CA SER A 95 11.62 -1.34 8.01
C SER A 95 12.28 -2.60 8.58
N ALA A 96 12.49 -2.62 9.89
CA ALA A 96 12.99 -3.81 10.57
C ALA A 96 12.02 -4.99 10.42
N PRO A 97 12.52 -6.24 10.33
CA PRO A 97 11.69 -7.42 10.06
C PRO A 97 10.52 -7.60 11.01
N LYS A 98 10.72 -7.33 12.31
CA LYS A 98 9.70 -7.49 13.35
C LYS A 98 8.94 -6.20 13.68
N SER A 99 9.17 -5.10 12.94
CA SER A 99 8.50 -3.82 13.21
C SER A 99 6.99 -3.91 12.96
N LYS A 100 6.20 -3.25 13.80
CA LYS A 100 4.73 -3.18 13.66
C LYS A 100 4.32 -2.70 12.27
N ALA A 101 4.98 -1.67 11.74
CA ALA A 101 4.67 -1.10 10.43
C ALA A 101 4.84 -2.12 9.28
N ARG A 102 5.91 -2.95 9.34
CA ARG A 102 6.13 -4.00 8.35
C ARG A 102 5.14 -5.15 8.51
N ARG A 103 4.90 -5.61 9.75
CA ARG A 103 3.93 -6.68 10.02
C ARG A 103 2.50 -6.28 9.68
N SER A 104 2.12 -5.02 9.88
CA SER A 104 0.84 -4.47 9.42
C SER A 104 0.70 -4.61 7.90
N ALA A 105 1.69 -4.15 7.14
CA ALA A 105 1.69 -4.27 5.68
C ALA A 105 1.62 -5.74 5.23
N GLN A 106 2.41 -6.63 5.83
CA GLN A 106 2.42 -8.06 5.48
C GLN A 106 1.09 -8.74 5.83
N THR A 107 0.48 -8.42 6.96
CA THR A 107 -0.84 -8.93 7.34
C THR A 107 -1.90 -8.56 6.30
N ALA A 108 -1.93 -7.29 5.87
CA ALA A 108 -2.87 -6.85 4.86
C ALA A 108 -2.59 -7.49 3.48
N VAL A 109 -1.33 -7.53 3.05
CA VAL A 109 -0.92 -8.17 1.79
C VAL A 109 -1.25 -9.67 1.79
N TRP A 110 -1.06 -10.36 2.92
CA TRP A 110 -1.42 -11.77 3.06
C TRP A 110 -2.93 -11.99 2.93
N ARG A 111 -3.74 -11.24 3.69
CA ARG A 111 -5.22 -11.36 3.63
C ARG A 111 -5.76 -11.03 2.24
N ILE A 112 -5.25 -9.98 1.60
CA ILE A 112 -5.63 -9.60 0.23
C ILE A 112 -5.23 -10.71 -0.76
N GLY A 113 -4.01 -11.21 -0.67
CA GLY A 113 -3.49 -12.25 -1.55
C GLY A 113 -4.27 -13.55 -1.43
N GLU A 114 -4.57 -13.97 -0.21
CA GLU A 114 -5.34 -15.17 0.09
C GLU A 114 -6.78 -15.03 -0.42
N ALA A 115 -7.45 -13.91 -0.15
CA ALA A 115 -8.80 -13.64 -0.62
C ALA A 115 -8.89 -13.61 -2.15
N LEU A 116 -7.97 -12.93 -2.82
CA LEU A 116 -7.96 -12.87 -4.29
C LEU A 116 -7.62 -14.21 -4.94
N THR A 117 -6.79 -15.03 -4.30
CA THR A 117 -6.48 -16.38 -4.79
C THR A 117 -7.73 -17.25 -4.80
N ARG A 118 -8.51 -17.25 -3.72
CA ARG A 118 -9.81 -17.96 -3.65
C ARG A 118 -10.85 -17.38 -4.62
N LEU A 119 -10.94 -16.05 -4.67
CA LEU A 119 -11.92 -15.36 -5.49
C LEU A 119 -11.72 -15.60 -6.99
N LEU A 120 -10.46 -15.73 -7.43
CA LEU A 120 -10.09 -15.92 -8.83
C LEU A 120 -9.93 -17.39 -9.24
N ALA A 121 -10.00 -18.33 -8.32
CA ALA A 121 -9.82 -19.77 -8.60
C ALA A 121 -10.72 -20.29 -9.73
N PRO A 122 -12.01 -19.89 -9.87
CA PRO A 122 -12.83 -20.34 -10.99
C PRO A 122 -12.36 -19.83 -12.36
N ILE A 123 -11.60 -18.74 -12.41
CA ILE A 123 -11.14 -18.10 -13.66
C ILE A 123 -9.68 -18.43 -13.95
N THR A 124 -8.81 -18.33 -12.93
CA THR A 124 -7.36 -18.58 -13.06
C THR A 124 -6.96 -19.90 -12.37
N THR A 125 -7.71 -20.95 -12.67
CA THR A 125 -7.69 -22.26 -12.01
C THR A 125 -6.30 -22.76 -11.62
N PHE A 126 -5.42 -22.94 -12.60
CA PHE A 126 -4.06 -23.47 -12.35
C PHE A 126 -3.16 -22.47 -11.61
N THR A 127 -3.26 -21.18 -11.96
CA THR A 127 -2.46 -20.14 -11.30
C THR A 127 -2.88 -19.95 -9.85
N SER A 128 -4.17 -19.98 -9.56
CA SER A 128 -4.67 -19.86 -8.19
C SER A 128 -4.24 -21.07 -7.34
N GLU A 129 -4.24 -22.27 -7.90
CA GLU A 129 -3.74 -23.47 -7.22
C GLU A 129 -2.22 -23.39 -6.94
N GLU A 130 -1.45 -22.95 -7.93
CA GLU A 130 0.00 -22.73 -7.76
C GLU A 130 0.26 -21.69 -6.64
N VAL A 131 -0.40 -20.53 -6.69
CA VAL A 131 -0.27 -19.48 -5.68
C VAL A 131 -0.69 -19.97 -4.28
N TRP A 132 -1.78 -20.74 -4.20
CA TRP A 132 -2.25 -21.33 -2.97
C TRP A 132 -1.19 -22.21 -2.29
N GLY A 133 -0.45 -22.97 -3.06
CA GLY A 133 0.65 -23.79 -2.57
C GLY A 133 1.80 -23.00 -1.94
N TYR A 134 2.04 -21.75 -2.39
CA TYR A 134 3.13 -20.88 -1.92
C TYR A 134 2.72 -19.85 -0.86
N LEU A 135 1.43 -19.54 -0.71
CA LEU A 135 0.98 -18.62 0.34
C LEU A 135 1.28 -19.19 1.73
N PRO A 136 1.66 -18.34 2.71
CA PRO A 136 1.83 -18.74 4.10
C PRO A 136 0.60 -19.48 4.62
N LYS A 137 0.82 -20.66 5.20
CA LYS A 137 -0.25 -21.57 5.62
C LYS A 137 -0.73 -21.24 7.02
N ILE A 138 -2.04 -21.31 7.23
CA ILE A 138 -2.68 -21.35 8.53
C ILE A 138 -3.11 -22.79 8.83
N GLU A 139 -3.31 -23.11 10.11
CA GLU A 139 -3.87 -24.38 10.55
C GLU A 139 -5.25 -24.62 9.89
N ASP A 140 -5.57 -25.86 9.59
CA ASP A 140 -6.84 -26.29 8.95
C ASP A 140 -7.14 -25.71 7.56
N ARG A 141 -6.16 -25.09 6.89
CA ARG A 141 -6.34 -24.64 5.52
C ARG A 141 -6.48 -25.81 4.55
N PRO A 142 -7.51 -25.82 3.66
CA PRO A 142 -7.67 -26.86 2.64
C PRO A 142 -6.40 -27.06 1.79
N GLU A 143 -6.10 -28.30 1.38
CA GLU A 143 -4.92 -28.61 0.54
C GLU A 143 -4.97 -27.88 -0.80
N SER A 144 -6.16 -27.77 -1.42
CA SER A 144 -6.38 -27.14 -2.70
C SER A 144 -7.26 -25.89 -2.53
N VAL A 145 -6.99 -24.84 -3.31
CA VAL A 145 -7.85 -23.65 -3.36
C VAL A 145 -9.27 -23.99 -3.83
N HIS A 146 -9.41 -25.05 -4.60
CA HIS A 146 -10.72 -25.51 -5.12
C HIS A 146 -11.59 -26.20 -4.07
N LEU A 147 -11.05 -26.53 -2.91
CA LEU A 147 -11.79 -27.02 -1.74
C LEU A 147 -12.08 -25.89 -0.74
N ALA A 148 -11.51 -24.72 -0.92
CA ALA A 148 -11.74 -23.56 -0.08
C ALA A 148 -13.04 -22.84 -0.48
N LEU A 149 -13.73 -22.28 0.50
CA LEU A 149 -14.90 -21.42 0.24
C LEU A 149 -14.45 -20.07 -0.31
N PHE A 150 -15.35 -19.39 -1.03
CA PHE A 150 -15.12 -17.99 -1.40
C PHE A 150 -14.87 -17.14 -0.14
N PRO A 151 -13.97 -16.14 -0.24
CA PRO A 151 -13.65 -15.27 0.89
C PRO A 151 -14.88 -14.47 1.34
N SER A 152 -14.93 -14.14 2.63
CA SER A 152 -15.90 -13.26 3.26
C SER A 152 -15.24 -11.97 3.75
N ALA A 153 -16.04 -11.01 4.21
CA ALA A 153 -15.51 -9.83 4.89
C ALA A 153 -14.78 -10.19 6.19
N ASP A 154 -15.26 -11.20 6.93
CA ASP A 154 -14.65 -11.65 8.18
C ASP A 154 -13.25 -12.23 7.98
N ASP A 155 -12.97 -12.87 6.84
CA ASP A 155 -11.63 -13.37 6.51
C ASP A 155 -10.62 -12.21 6.33
N LEU A 156 -11.10 -11.06 5.86
CA LEU A 156 -10.28 -9.87 5.62
C LEU A 156 -10.15 -8.98 6.85
N LEU A 157 -11.24 -8.76 7.57
CA LEU A 157 -11.31 -7.76 8.63
C LEU A 157 -11.22 -8.39 10.03
N GLY A 158 -11.69 -9.61 10.18
CA GLY A 158 -11.94 -10.26 11.46
C GLY A 158 -13.43 -10.23 11.80
N ALA A 159 -13.86 -11.22 12.57
CA ALA A 159 -15.27 -11.40 12.92
C ALA A 159 -15.84 -10.18 13.66
N GLY A 160 -17.02 -9.74 13.24
CA GLY A 160 -17.75 -8.65 13.86
C GLY A 160 -17.27 -7.24 13.50
N ILE A 161 -16.27 -7.10 12.61
CA ILE A 161 -15.83 -5.78 12.12
C ILE A 161 -16.67 -5.38 10.91
N ALA A 162 -17.26 -4.18 10.97
CA ALA A 162 -18.04 -3.66 9.87
C ALA A 162 -17.20 -3.49 8.60
N ALA A 163 -17.70 -4.05 7.50
CA ALA A 163 -17.04 -3.92 6.19
C ALA A 163 -17.11 -2.49 5.66
N ASP A 164 -18.16 -1.76 5.99
CA ASP A 164 -18.32 -0.36 5.62
C ASP A 164 -17.95 0.56 6.79
N ASP A 165 -17.17 1.61 6.45
CA ASP A 165 -16.83 2.72 7.33
C ASP A 165 -16.89 4.01 6.52
N PRO A 166 -18.05 4.66 6.47
CA PRO A 166 -18.24 5.86 5.65
C PRO A 166 -17.31 7.01 6.02
N ALA A 167 -16.90 7.12 7.28
CA ALA A 167 -15.98 8.15 7.72
C ALA A 167 -14.58 7.92 7.17
N GLN A 168 -14.04 6.71 7.34
CA GLN A 168 -12.74 6.33 6.76
C GLN A 168 -12.77 6.43 5.23
N HIS A 169 -13.82 5.95 4.59
CA HIS A 169 -13.96 6.03 3.12
C HIS A 169 -13.95 7.48 2.62
N LYS A 170 -14.65 8.39 3.29
CA LYS A 170 -14.66 9.83 2.97
C LYS A 170 -13.26 10.43 3.11
N ASP A 171 -12.57 10.13 4.20
CA ASP A 171 -11.22 10.63 4.47
C ASP A 171 -10.22 10.15 3.42
N TRP A 172 -10.23 8.86 3.08
CA TRP A 172 -9.36 8.31 2.05
C TRP A 172 -9.70 8.82 0.65
N THR A 173 -10.96 9.04 0.33
CA THR A 173 -11.36 9.67 -0.94
C THR A 173 -10.76 11.07 -1.05
N ALA A 174 -10.82 11.86 0.02
CA ALA A 174 -10.22 13.20 0.04
C ALA A 174 -8.68 13.14 -0.03
N LEU A 175 -8.03 12.24 0.72
CA LEU A 175 -6.58 12.05 0.69
C LEU A 175 -6.08 11.64 -0.70
N LEU A 176 -6.77 10.72 -1.37
CA LEU A 176 -6.43 10.30 -2.73
C LEU A 176 -6.60 11.44 -3.73
N GLY A 177 -7.64 12.28 -3.58
CA GLY A 177 -7.82 13.49 -4.38
C GLY A 177 -6.68 14.50 -4.20
N ILE A 178 -6.17 14.65 -2.97
CA ILE A 178 -4.98 15.48 -2.70
C ILE A 178 -3.73 14.83 -3.29
N ARG A 179 -3.58 13.51 -3.15
CA ARG A 179 -2.46 12.77 -3.76
C ARG A 179 -2.41 12.96 -5.27
N ASP A 180 -3.53 12.96 -5.96
CA ASP A 180 -3.57 13.21 -7.40
C ASP A 180 -3.06 14.62 -7.77
N GLN A 181 -3.35 15.63 -6.95
CA GLN A 181 -2.81 16.98 -7.14
C GLN A 181 -1.29 16.99 -6.91
N VAL A 182 -0.81 16.33 -5.87
CA VAL A 182 0.64 16.17 -5.61
C VAL A 182 1.33 15.46 -6.77
N MET A 183 0.77 14.35 -7.28
CA MET A 183 1.37 13.63 -8.43
C MET A 183 1.47 14.52 -9.67
N LYS A 184 0.46 15.33 -9.96
CA LYS A 184 0.49 16.32 -11.06
C LYS A 184 1.58 17.38 -10.84
N ALA A 185 1.76 17.89 -9.63
CA ALA A 185 2.83 18.83 -9.30
C ALA A 185 4.22 18.21 -9.47
N LEU A 186 4.40 16.96 -9.02
CA LEU A 186 5.65 16.20 -9.21
C LEU A 186 5.94 15.95 -10.69
N ASP A 187 4.92 15.62 -11.50
CA ASP A 187 5.09 15.45 -12.94
C ASP A 187 5.49 16.75 -13.64
N THR A 188 4.91 17.88 -13.23
CA THR A 188 5.31 19.23 -13.71
C THR A 188 6.76 19.52 -13.36
N ALA A 189 7.19 19.26 -12.12
CA ALA A 189 8.56 19.44 -11.66
C ALA A 189 9.56 18.53 -12.41
N ARG A 190 9.14 17.31 -12.77
CA ARG A 190 9.95 16.38 -13.57
C ARG A 190 10.08 16.87 -15.01
N ASN A 191 9.00 17.33 -15.63
CA ASN A 191 9.00 17.85 -16.99
C ASN A 191 9.86 19.12 -17.14
N SER A 192 9.89 19.97 -16.09
CA SER A 192 10.78 21.14 -16.02
C SER A 192 12.22 20.80 -15.64
N LYS A 193 12.54 19.52 -15.44
CA LYS A 193 13.86 19.02 -15.00
C LYS A 193 14.31 19.56 -13.63
N LEU A 194 13.40 20.02 -12.80
CA LEU A 194 13.69 20.39 -11.41
C LEU A 194 14.09 19.16 -10.60
N ILE A 195 13.41 18.03 -10.82
CA ILE A 195 13.69 16.73 -10.21
C ILE A 195 13.76 15.64 -11.29
N GLY A 196 14.51 14.58 -11.06
CA GLY A 196 14.52 13.38 -11.90
C GLY A 196 13.58 12.29 -11.39
N LYS A 197 13.49 12.11 -10.07
CA LYS A 197 12.66 11.11 -9.39
C LYS A 197 11.87 11.74 -8.24
N PRO A 198 10.69 11.20 -7.87
CA PRO A 198 9.89 11.75 -6.77
C PRO A 198 10.65 11.86 -5.44
N LEU A 199 11.51 10.88 -5.12
CA LEU A 199 12.33 10.91 -3.90
C LEU A 199 13.39 12.03 -3.88
N GLU A 200 13.64 12.74 -4.98
CA GLU A 200 14.48 13.96 -5.01
C GLU A 200 13.71 15.21 -4.58
N ALA A 201 12.40 15.07 -4.35
CA ALA A 201 11.53 16.19 -3.98
C ALA A 201 11.30 16.30 -2.48
N GLN A 202 11.15 17.53 -2.04
CA GLN A 202 10.39 17.88 -0.85
C GLN A 202 9.18 18.71 -1.23
N LEU A 203 8.11 18.58 -0.46
CA LEU A 203 6.85 19.28 -0.69
C LEU A 203 6.58 20.29 0.41
N ALA A 204 6.19 21.50 0.04
CA ALA A 204 5.51 22.44 0.92
C ALA A 204 4.03 22.45 0.56
N ILE A 205 3.18 22.00 1.47
CA ILE A 205 1.73 21.92 1.28
C ILE A 205 1.07 22.96 2.17
N ALA A 206 0.42 23.94 1.57
CA ALA A 206 -0.44 24.89 2.26
C ALA A 206 -1.90 24.51 2.03
N ALA A 207 -2.65 24.27 3.11
CA ALA A 207 -4.05 23.86 3.04
C ALA A 207 -4.93 24.60 4.02
N SER A 208 -6.17 24.86 3.67
CA SER A 208 -7.21 25.31 4.60
C SER A 208 -8.09 24.15 5.04
N ASP A 209 -8.87 24.34 6.12
CA ASP A 209 -9.82 23.32 6.56
C ASP A 209 -10.94 23.10 5.50
N PRO A 210 -11.43 21.86 5.34
CA PRO A 210 -11.13 20.67 6.14
C PRO A 210 -9.86 19.88 5.70
N ALA A 211 -9.22 20.27 4.59
CA ALA A 211 -8.07 19.52 4.04
C ALA A 211 -6.85 19.58 4.99
N TYR A 212 -6.61 20.73 5.64
CA TYR A 212 -5.52 20.84 6.60
C TYR A 212 -5.67 19.88 7.78
N SER A 213 -6.84 19.85 8.41
CA SER A 213 -7.13 18.94 9.53
C SER A 213 -6.98 17.46 9.13
N LEU A 214 -7.39 17.11 7.91
CA LEU A 214 -7.21 15.78 7.37
C LEU A 214 -5.72 15.45 7.20
N LEU A 215 -4.95 16.28 6.52
CA LEU A 215 -3.52 16.08 6.29
C LEU A 215 -2.73 16.05 7.60
N ALA A 216 -3.11 16.87 8.59
CA ALA A 216 -2.45 16.91 9.90
C ALA A 216 -2.55 15.59 10.66
N ARG A 217 -3.68 14.85 10.54
CA ARG A 217 -3.84 13.51 11.13
C ARG A 217 -2.85 12.49 10.53
N TYR A 218 -2.48 12.65 9.26
CA TYR A 218 -1.56 11.77 8.54
C TYR A 218 -0.15 12.34 8.38
N LYS A 219 0.20 13.40 9.13
CA LYS A 219 1.44 14.17 8.95
C LYS A 219 2.67 13.29 8.82
N ASP A 220 2.83 12.31 9.71
CA ASP A 220 4.00 11.42 9.74
C ASP A 220 4.01 10.39 8.60
N GLN A 221 2.87 10.19 7.94
CA GLN A 221 2.71 9.26 6.83
C GLN A 221 2.73 9.93 5.45
N LEU A 222 2.58 11.27 5.38
CA LEU A 222 2.43 11.99 4.10
C LEU A 222 3.61 11.75 3.15
N ARG A 223 4.85 11.69 3.66
CA ARG A 223 6.01 11.44 2.80
C ARG A 223 5.96 10.07 2.12
N TYR A 224 5.39 9.06 2.79
CA TYR A 224 5.21 7.71 2.22
C TYR A 224 4.05 7.71 1.23
N LEU A 225 2.94 8.35 1.58
CA LEU A 225 1.76 8.46 0.74
C LEU A 225 2.06 9.17 -0.59
N PHE A 226 2.94 10.19 -0.55
CA PHE A 226 3.34 10.95 -1.73
C PHE A 226 4.66 10.47 -2.36
N ILE A 227 5.36 9.53 -1.71
CA ILE A 227 6.62 8.94 -2.18
C ILE A 227 7.69 10.02 -2.43
N VAL A 228 7.88 10.89 -1.43
CA VAL A 228 8.87 11.99 -1.45
C VAL A 228 9.78 11.95 -0.23
N SER A 229 10.89 12.69 -0.24
CA SER A 229 11.82 12.70 0.88
C SER A 229 11.31 13.46 2.10
N ALA A 230 10.60 14.57 1.88
CA ALA A 230 10.07 15.40 2.97
C ALA A 230 8.74 16.05 2.59
N VAL A 231 7.91 16.31 3.60
CA VAL A 231 6.66 17.09 3.47
C VAL A 231 6.56 18.07 4.62
N THR A 232 6.40 19.35 4.30
CA THR A 232 6.04 20.40 5.26
C THR A 232 4.58 20.77 5.04
N LEU A 233 3.79 20.77 6.10
CA LEU A 233 2.38 21.12 6.08
C LEU A 233 2.17 22.43 6.83
N THR A 234 1.55 23.41 6.18
CA THR A 234 1.19 24.71 6.78
C THR A 234 -0.30 24.97 6.63
N GLN A 235 -0.89 25.59 7.65
CA GLN A 235 -2.28 26.01 7.57
C GLN A 235 -2.36 27.34 6.81
N ALA A 236 -3.14 27.37 5.72
CA ALA A 236 -3.37 28.58 4.97
C ALA A 236 -4.34 29.49 5.73
N SER A 237 -3.94 30.75 5.94
CA SER A 237 -4.80 31.79 6.53
C SER A 237 -5.72 32.34 5.43
N GLY A 238 -7.03 32.05 5.51
CA GLY A 238 -8.03 32.65 4.62
C GLY A 238 -9.33 31.85 4.52
N ASN A 239 -10.44 32.56 4.33
CA ASN A 239 -11.78 32.01 4.03
C ASN A 239 -11.91 31.48 2.58
N GLY A 240 -10.83 30.91 2.03
CA GLY A 240 -10.84 30.35 0.69
C GLY A 240 -11.40 28.93 0.68
N THR A 241 -12.16 28.64 -0.32
CA THR A 241 -12.79 27.36 -0.66
C THR A 241 -11.84 26.15 -0.60
N GLY A 242 -11.48 25.64 0.59
CA GLY A 242 -10.86 24.35 0.82
C GLY A 242 -9.67 23.95 -0.08
N GLY A 243 -8.93 24.93 -0.62
CA GLY A 243 -7.85 24.71 -1.58
C GLY A 243 -6.60 24.10 -0.94
N VAL A 244 -5.96 23.19 -1.66
CA VAL A 244 -4.63 22.68 -1.35
C VAL A 244 -3.66 23.25 -2.37
N HIS A 245 -2.61 23.94 -1.89
CA HIS A 245 -1.51 24.43 -2.73
C HIS A 245 -0.28 23.57 -2.47
N VAL A 246 0.32 23.07 -3.53
CA VAL A 246 1.50 22.19 -3.49
C VAL A 246 2.66 22.86 -4.20
N GLU A 247 3.72 23.10 -3.49
CA GLU A 247 5.01 23.56 -4.04
C GLU A 247 6.01 22.40 -3.96
N VAL A 248 6.73 22.19 -5.07
CA VAL A 248 7.73 21.13 -5.20
C VAL A 248 9.10 21.78 -5.32
N THR A 249 10.00 21.40 -4.45
CA THR A 249 11.41 21.80 -4.50
C THR A 249 12.34 20.58 -4.41
N LYS A 250 13.63 20.77 -4.67
CA LYS A 250 14.60 19.69 -4.40
C LYS A 250 14.70 19.46 -2.91
N ALA A 251 14.74 18.19 -2.51
CA ALA A 251 14.96 17.81 -1.13
C ALA A 251 16.39 18.17 -0.66
N ASP A 252 16.49 18.64 0.58
CA ASP A 252 17.73 19.02 1.20
C ASP A 252 18.59 17.80 1.63
N GLY A 253 19.90 18.02 1.78
CA GLY A 253 20.83 17.01 2.28
C GLY A 253 21.36 16.07 1.21
N ALA A 254 21.88 14.92 1.65
CA ALA A 254 22.48 13.90 0.79
C ALA A 254 21.53 12.72 0.60
N LYS A 255 21.69 12.01 -0.52
CA LYS A 255 20.91 10.80 -0.82
C LYS A 255 21.37 9.64 0.04
N CYS A 256 20.45 9.03 0.78
CA CYS A 256 20.68 7.79 1.50
C CYS A 256 20.84 6.61 0.52
N GLU A 257 21.94 5.87 0.61
CA GLU A 257 22.21 4.72 -0.30
C GLU A 257 21.24 3.55 -0.11
N ARG A 258 20.61 3.43 1.08
CA ARG A 258 19.69 2.33 1.37
C ARG A 258 18.25 2.65 0.96
N CYS A 259 17.70 3.78 1.38
CA CYS A 259 16.27 4.10 1.12
C CYS A 259 16.06 5.07 -0.05
N TRP A 260 17.14 5.67 -0.55
CA TRP A 260 17.19 6.65 -1.63
C TRP A 260 16.47 7.97 -1.35
N ASN A 261 15.94 8.16 -0.13
CA ASN A 261 15.47 9.46 0.31
C ASN A 261 16.66 10.39 0.56
N TYR A 262 16.43 11.67 0.44
CA TYR A 262 17.38 12.70 0.82
C TYR A 262 17.17 13.09 2.28
N SER A 263 18.26 13.27 3.02
CA SER A 263 18.24 13.68 4.43
C SER A 263 19.50 14.48 4.75
N THR A 264 19.34 15.50 5.58
CA THR A 264 20.46 16.29 6.13
C THR A 264 21.28 15.50 7.15
N HIS A 265 20.76 14.35 7.64
CA HIS A 265 21.40 13.49 8.63
C HIS A 265 22.24 12.34 8.02
N VAL A 266 22.36 12.27 6.69
CA VAL A 266 23.27 11.31 6.06
C VAL A 266 24.71 11.69 6.40
N GLY A 267 25.45 10.71 6.94
CA GLY A 267 26.85 10.91 7.36
C GLY A 267 27.05 11.19 8.85
N GLU A 268 25.99 11.37 9.63
CA GLU A 268 26.11 11.58 11.09
C GLU A 268 26.52 10.29 11.83
N ASP A 269 26.06 9.13 11.35
CA ASP A 269 26.42 7.86 11.95
C ASP A 269 27.75 7.34 11.41
N LYS A 270 28.77 7.27 12.28
CA LYS A 270 30.13 6.83 11.90
C LYS A 270 30.18 5.34 11.48
N THR A 271 29.24 4.50 11.96
CA THR A 271 29.19 3.08 11.62
C THR A 271 28.55 2.89 10.24
N TYR A 272 27.59 3.74 9.90
CA TYR A 272 26.83 3.69 8.64
C TYR A 272 26.81 5.08 7.96
N PRO A 273 27.96 5.60 7.48
CA PRO A 273 28.08 6.99 7.05
C PRO A 273 27.35 7.32 5.74
N THR A 274 26.88 6.34 4.99
CA THR A 274 26.20 6.55 3.70
C THR A 274 24.68 6.49 3.78
N VAL A 275 24.12 6.28 4.99
CA VAL A 275 22.68 6.14 5.18
C VAL A 275 22.12 7.22 6.11
N CYS A 276 20.81 7.45 5.98
CA CYS A 276 20.10 8.40 6.86
C CYS A 276 19.86 7.80 8.26
N GLU A 277 19.48 8.64 9.19
CA GLU A 277 19.19 8.33 10.59
C GLU A 277 18.24 7.14 10.78
N ARG A 278 17.17 7.08 9.98
CA ARG A 278 16.19 6.00 10.00
C ARG A 278 16.80 4.66 9.55
N CYS A 279 17.55 4.67 8.48
CA CYS A 279 18.21 3.47 7.96
C CYS A 279 19.32 2.99 8.89
N SER A 280 20.07 3.90 9.52
CA SER A 280 21.08 3.56 10.52
C SER A 280 20.44 2.87 11.73
N ALA A 281 19.33 3.38 12.26
CA ALA A 281 18.62 2.74 13.36
C ALA A 281 18.21 1.29 13.03
N VAL A 282 17.63 1.05 11.86
CA VAL A 282 17.26 -0.31 11.41
C VAL A 282 18.48 -1.22 11.24
N LEU A 283 19.59 -0.72 10.70
CA LEU A 283 20.82 -1.50 10.53
C LEU A 283 21.43 -1.91 11.87
N LYS A 284 21.38 -1.03 12.88
CA LYS A 284 21.81 -1.35 14.25
C LYS A 284 20.93 -2.43 14.89
N GLU A 285 19.60 -2.34 14.72
CA GLU A 285 18.66 -3.37 15.19
C GLU A 285 18.96 -4.73 14.55
N LEU A 286 19.18 -4.75 13.23
CA LEU A 286 19.53 -5.97 12.49
C LEU A 286 20.89 -6.57 12.93
N ALA A 287 21.86 -5.71 13.27
CA ALA A 287 23.15 -6.18 13.77
C ALA A 287 23.06 -6.76 15.19
N ALA A 288 22.19 -6.21 16.03
CA ALA A 288 21.95 -6.69 17.39
C ALA A 288 21.13 -7.99 17.47
N SER A 289 20.39 -8.33 16.41
CA SER A 289 19.54 -9.54 16.34
C SER A 289 20.24 -10.75 15.69
N ARG A 290 21.52 -10.60 15.29
CA ARG A 290 22.40 -11.66 14.78
C ARG A 290 23.28 -12.22 15.88
#